data_d8cf61a73d279291be9c773098e6f6fd
#
_entry.id   d8cf61a73d279291be9c773098e6f6fd
#
_cell.length_a   1.000
_cell.length_b   1.000
_cell.length_c   1.000
_cell.angle_alpha   90.00
_cell.angle_beta   90.00
_cell.angle_gamma   90.00
#
_symmetry.space_group_name_H-M   'P 1'
#
loop_
_entity.id
_entity.type
_entity.pdbx_description
1 polymer ?
#
loop_
_entity_poly.entity_id
_entity_poly.type
_entity_poly.pdbx_seq_one_letter_code
_entity_poly.pdbx_strand_id
1 'polypeptide(L)'
;MQVDPVRRGLGIAVVAQGCALAVPAATGAAGPAAIAAGAVFGLVCDVLLVRALRRGATPQVGIANGITWARCALVGAVVALVAAAAHGPGTVELVVIAAVALVLDGVDGRVARATRTVSALGSRFDMEVDAALVLALSVAAVPRVGPWVLLVGAARYLLLLATLQVPRLGAPTPPKLWRKVVAAVQGVVLTALCAGVLDPPIGEGIAVVAALALAWSFGTQVRSLLGVRAHPRPAVPEPADARLG
;
A
#
# COMPACT_ATOMS: atom_id res chain seq x y z
N MET A 1 29.34 5.06 20.61
CA MET A 1 28.14 4.19 20.74
C MET A 1 27.27 4.38 19.51
N GLN A 2 27.40 3.52 18.48
CA GLN A 2 26.56 3.63 17.28
C GLN A 2 25.14 3.18 17.64
N VAL A 3 24.18 4.09 17.53
CA VAL A 3 22.76 3.75 17.73
C VAL A 3 22.36 2.81 16.60
N ASP A 4 21.76 1.66 16.96
CA ASP A 4 21.22 0.67 16.03
C ASP A 4 20.35 1.37 14.97
N PRO A 5 20.66 1.21 13.66
CA PRO A 5 19.93 1.89 12.58
C PRO A 5 18.42 1.57 12.60
N VAL A 6 18.02 0.39 13.09
CA VAL A 6 16.60 0.04 13.26
C VAL A 6 15.94 0.87 14.36
N ARG A 7 16.65 1.14 15.46
CA ARG A 7 16.13 2.01 16.53
C ARG A 7 15.97 3.46 16.09
N ARG A 8 16.92 3.97 15.29
CA ARG A 8 16.79 5.31 14.68
C ARG A 8 15.58 5.37 13.76
N GLY A 9 15.39 4.38 12.89
CA GLY A 9 14.25 4.30 12.01
C GLY A 9 12.92 4.27 12.77
N LEU A 10 12.82 3.49 13.82
CA LEU A 10 11.62 3.42 14.66
C LEU A 10 11.32 4.77 15.35
N GLY A 11 12.36 5.48 15.82
CA GLY A 11 12.21 6.83 16.37
C GLY A 11 11.60 7.81 15.35
N ILE A 12 12.10 7.77 14.10
CA ILE A 12 11.56 8.58 13.00
C ILE A 12 10.10 8.20 12.72
N ALA A 13 9.78 6.90 12.69
CA ALA A 13 8.42 6.42 12.47
C ALA A 13 7.43 6.94 13.52
N VAL A 14 7.78 6.82 14.80
CA VAL A 14 6.93 7.29 15.92
C VAL A 14 6.71 8.80 15.85
N VAL A 15 7.76 9.57 15.56
CA VAL A 15 7.66 11.04 15.42
C VAL A 15 6.78 11.38 14.21
N ALA A 16 7.01 10.75 13.06
CA ALA A 16 6.20 10.97 11.87
C ALA A 16 4.72 10.64 12.12
N GLN A 17 4.44 9.52 12.80
CA GLN A 17 3.09 9.12 13.16
C GLN A 17 2.44 10.13 14.12
N GLY A 18 3.16 10.59 15.14
CA GLY A 18 2.68 11.63 16.06
C GLY A 18 2.35 12.93 15.32
N CYS A 19 3.24 13.41 14.45
CA CYS A 19 3.00 14.59 13.63
C CYS A 19 1.81 14.44 12.68
N ALA A 20 1.67 13.30 12.03
CA ALA A 20 0.57 13.05 11.10
C ALA A 20 -0.79 13.01 11.80
N LEU A 21 -0.87 12.38 12.99
CA LEU A 21 -2.09 12.32 13.80
C LEU A 21 -2.39 13.63 14.55
N ALA A 22 -1.39 14.47 14.78
CA ALA A 22 -1.60 15.77 15.42
C ALA A 22 -2.50 16.70 14.59
N VAL A 23 -2.46 16.60 13.25
CA VAL A 23 -3.30 17.43 12.37
C VAL A 23 -4.78 17.15 12.60
N PRO A 24 -5.33 15.93 12.43
CA PRO A 24 -6.73 15.65 12.65
C PRO A 24 -7.16 15.80 14.13
N ALA A 25 -6.24 15.66 15.08
CA ALA A 25 -6.51 15.91 16.48
C ALA A 25 -6.64 17.41 16.78
N ALA A 26 -5.75 18.25 16.25
CA ALA A 26 -5.72 19.69 16.48
C ALA A 26 -6.89 20.43 15.80
N THR A 27 -7.32 19.96 14.63
CA THR A 27 -8.48 20.50 13.90
C THR A 27 -9.83 20.02 14.48
N GLY A 28 -9.80 19.03 15.39
CA GLY A 28 -11.02 18.38 15.87
C GLY A 28 -11.69 17.46 14.83
N ALA A 29 -11.04 17.21 13.70
CA ALA A 29 -11.57 16.36 12.63
C ALA A 29 -11.63 14.88 13.03
N ALA A 30 -10.86 14.46 14.04
CA ALA A 30 -10.88 13.09 14.55
C ALA A 30 -10.87 13.05 16.09
N GLY A 31 -11.86 12.37 16.64
CA GLY A 31 -11.94 12.12 18.09
C GLY A 31 -10.93 11.05 18.56
N PRO A 32 -10.81 10.86 19.90
CA PRO A 32 -9.79 9.98 20.48
C PRO A 32 -9.81 8.54 19.95
N ALA A 33 -10.99 7.97 19.75
CA ALA A 33 -11.13 6.60 19.21
C ALA A 33 -10.63 6.48 17.78
N ALA A 34 -10.90 7.49 16.96
CA ALA A 34 -10.43 7.55 15.57
C ALA A 34 -8.89 7.74 15.49
N ILE A 35 -8.35 8.62 16.35
CA ILE A 35 -6.90 8.78 16.50
C ILE A 35 -6.25 7.46 16.94
N ALA A 36 -6.86 6.75 17.90
CA ALA A 36 -6.38 5.44 18.33
C ALA A 36 -6.36 4.43 17.18
N ALA A 37 -7.39 4.41 16.31
CA ALA A 37 -7.41 3.53 15.13
C ALA A 37 -6.25 3.82 14.17
N GLY A 38 -5.97 5.10 13.87
CA GLY A 38 -4.83 5.50 13.06
C GLY A 38 -3.48 5.15 13.70
N ALA A 39 -3.37 5.33 15.02
CA ALA A 39 -2.17 4.99 15.78
C ALA A 39 -1.91 3.46 15.76
N VAL A 40 -2.94 2.66 15.95
CA VAL A 40 -2.84 1.18 15.86
C VAL A 40 -2.42 0.75 14.47
N PHE A 41 -2.99 1.35 13.41
CA PHE A 41 -2.56 1.07 12.04
C PHE A 41 -1.06 1.35 11.84
N GLY A 42 -0.59 2.55 12.26
CA GLY A 42 0.82 2.92 12.16
C GLY A 42 1.73 1.96 12.95
N LEU A 43 1.35 1.63 14.18
CA LEU A 43 2.10 0.67 15.01
C LEU A 43 2.20 -0.71 14.35
N VAL A 44 1.13 -1.21 13.75
CA VAL A 44 1.15 -2.48 13.02
C VAL A 44 2.12 -2.40 11.84
N CYS A 45 2.08 -1.32 11.05
CA CYS A 45 3.01 -1.10 9.97
C CYS A 45 4.47 -1.07 10.46
N ASP A 46 4.75 -0.35 11.55
CA ASP A 46 6.09 -0.24 12.12
C ASP A 46 6.61 -1.60 12.61
N VAL A 47 5.77 -2.37 13.31
CA VAL A 47 6.12 -3.73 13.76
C VAL A 47 6.40 -4.65 12.58
N LEU A 48 5.59 -4.62 11.53
CA LEU A 48 5.78 -5.44 10.34
C LEU A 48 7.07 -5.05 9.62
N LEU A 49 7.34 -3.75 9.45
CA LEU A 49 8.55 -3.28 8.79
C LEU A 49 9.81 -3.62 9.59
N VAL A 50 9.80 -3.40 10.91
CA VAL A 50 10.92 -3.77 11.79
C VAL A 50 11.18 -5.28 11.76
N ARG A 51 10.13 -6.11 11.83
CA ARG A 51 10.26 -7.58 11.71
C ARG A 51 10.87 -7.97 10.38
N ALA A 52 10.45 -7.30 9.32
CA ALA A 52 10.92 -7.54 7.99
C ALA A 52 12.40 -7.14 7.82
N LEU A 53 12.81 -5.97 8.33
CA LEU A 53 14.21 -5.52 8.33
C LEU A 53 15.12 -6.45 9.15
N ARG A 54 14.64 -6.95 10.29
CA ARG A 54 15.42 -7.88 11.13
C ARG A 54 15.61 -9.28 10.51
N ARG A 55 14.70 -9.68 9.59
CA ARG A 55 14.83 -10.97 8.87
C ARG A 55 15.70 -10.86 7.62
N GLY A 56 16.01 -9.65 7.15
CA GLY A 56 16.91 -9.41 6.03
C GLY A 56 18.37 -9.59 6.41
N ALA A 57 19.21 -10.10 5.50
CA ALA A 57 20.64 -10.36 5.74
C ALA A 57 21.46 -9.09 6.01
N THR A 58 20.96 -7.91 5.59
CA THR A 58 21.59 -6.60 5.83
C THR A 58 20.52 -5.57 6.17
N PRO A 59 20.36 -5.15 7.43
CA PRO A 59 19.43 -4.10 7.81
C PRO A 59 19.97 -2.72 7.37
N GLN A 60 19.84 -2.39 6.09
CA GLN A 60 20.18 -1.05 5.60
C GLN A 60 18.94 -0.16 5.73
N VAL A 61 18.92 0.67 6.77
CA VAL A 61 17.94 1.76 6.92
C VAL A 61 18.43 2.95 6.09
N GLY A 62 18.02 3.02 4.84
CA GLY A 62 18.32 4.12 3.93
C GLY A 62 17.24 5.20 3.91
N ILE A 63 17.48 6.26 3.12
CA ILE A 63 16.52 7.37 2.91
C ILE A 63 15.15 6.84 2.41
N ALA A 64 15.14 5.83 1.55
CA ALA A 64 13.91 5.19 1.07
C ALA A 64 13.03 4.67 2.22
N ASN A 65 13.61 4.03 3.24
CA ASN A 65 12.85 3.56 4.39
C ASN A 65 12.24 4.72 5.20
N GLY A 66 12.91 5.88 5.26
CA GLY A 66 12.37 7.09 5.90
C GLY A 66 11.10 7.59 5.20
N ILE A 67 11.08 7.59 3.86
CA ILE A 67 9.91 8.00 3.08
C ILE A 67 8.77 6.99 3.29
N THR A 68 9.07 5.68 3.31
CA THR A 68 8.07 4.64 3.58
C THR A 68 7.43 4.80 4.96
N TRP A 69 8.21 5.14 6.01
CA TRP A 69 7.65 5.43 7.35
C TRP A 69 6.76 6.68 7.34
N ALA A 70 7.19 7.75 6.66
CA ALA A 70 6.38 8.95 6.53
C ALA A 70 5.03 8.63 5.83
N ARG A 71 5.04 7.80 4.79
CA ARG A 71 3.81 7.34 4.12
C ARG A 71 2.91 6.51 5.04
N CYS A 72 3.47 5.57 5.80
CA CYS A 72 2.70 4.80 6.79
C CYS A 72 2.00 5.73 7.79
N ALA A 73 2.71 6.78 8.25
CA ALA A 73 2.16 7.78 9.16
C ALA A 73 0.99 8.55 8.53
N LEU A 74 1.14 8.99 7.27
CA LEU A 74 0.06 9.68 6.54
C LEU A 74 -1.14 8.77 6.30
N VAL A 75 -0.93 7.50 5.93
CA VAL A 75 -2.01 6.53 5.77
C VAL A 75 -2.71 6.26 7.10
N GLY A 76 -1.96 6.23 8.22
CA GLY A 76 -2.53 6.17 9.57
C GLY A 76 -3.44 7.36 9.88
N ALA A 77 -3.04 8.58 9.48
CA ALA A 77 -3.89 9.77 9.62
C ALA A 77 -5.14 9.70 8.72
N VAL A 78 -5.03 9.18 7.49
CA VAL A 78 -6.19 8.91 6.64
C VAL A 78 -7.14 7.91 7.29
N VAL A 79 -6.61 6.81 7.86
CA VAL A 79 -7.43 5.83 8.60
C VAL A 79 -8.15 6.48 9.79
N ALA A 80 -7.47 7.36 10.54
CA ALA A 80 -8.10 8.09 11.63
C ALA A 80 -9.24 8.99 11.13
N LEU A 81 -9.04 9.73 10.05
CA LEU A 81 -10.06 10.61 9.47
C LEU A 81 -11.25 9.82 8.91
N VAL A 82 -10.99 8.68 8.27
CA VAL A 82 -12.06 7.79 7.77
C VAL A 82 -12.85 7.19 8.93
N ALA A 83 -12.18 6.79 10.01
CA ALA A 83 -12.86 6.27 11.21
C ALA A 83 -13.70 7.36 11.92
N ALA A 84 -13.28 8.62 11.86
CA ALA A 84 -14.03 9.75 12.40
C ALA A 84 -15.24 10.12 11.51
N ALA A 85 -15.07 10.06 10.18
CA ALA A 85 -16.06 10.48 9.19
C ALA A 85 -17.05 9.37 8.83
N ALA A 86 -17.28 8.39 9.70
CA ALA A 86 -18.01 7.14 9.43
C ALA A 86 -19.32 7.30 8.63
N HIS A 87 -19.86 8.52 8.45
CA HIS A 87 -21.13 8.77 7.75
C HIS A 87 -21.21 10.12 7.02
N GLY A 88 -20.07 10.79 6.72
CA GLY A 88 -20.06 12.12 6.09
C GLY A 88 -19.11 12.24 4.89
N PRO A 89 -19.22 13.33 4.11
CA PRO A 89 -18.27 13.63 3.05
C PRO A 89 -16.86 13.76 3.62
N GLY A 90 -15.85 13.35 2.83
CA GLY A 90 -14.44 13.47 3.22
C GLY A 90 -14.10 14.91 3.63
N THR A 91 -13.29 15.03 4.68
CA THR A 91 -12.79 16.33 5.14
C THR A 91 -11.66 16.81 4.20
N VAL A 92 -11.43 18.12 4.17
CA VAL A 92 -10.30 18.70 3.41
C VAL A 92 -8.98 18.08 3.84
N GLU A 93 -8.82 17.82 5.15
CA GLU A 93 -7.64 17.17 5.72
C GLU A 93 -7.42 15.77 5.14
N LEU A 94 -8.49 14.98 5.00
CA LEU A 94 -8.40 13.64 4.39
C LEU A 94 -7.87 13.74 2.96
N VAL A 95 -8.42 14.64 2.16
CA VAL A 95 -8.03 14.81 0.76
C VAL A 95 -6.57 15.28 0.64
N VAL A 96 -6.17 16.27 1.45
CA VAL A 96 -4.81 16.80 1.44
C VAL A 96 -3.81 15.74 1.87
N ILE A 97 -4.07 15.03 2.99
CA ILE A 97 -3.16 14.00 3.50
C ILE A 97 -3.07 12.82 2.52
N ALA A 98 -4.19 12.41 1.93
CA ALA A 98 -4.20 11.35 0.91
C ALA A 98 -3.41 11.76 -0.34
N ALA A 99 -3.61 12.99 -0.83
CA ALA A 99 -2.86 13.51 -1.99
C ALA A 99 -1.35 13.57 -1.72
N VAL A 100 -0.94 14.02 -0.53
CA VAL A 100 0.47 14.01 -0.12
C VAL A 100 1.03 12.58 -0.05
N ALA A 101 0.27 11.63 0.50
CA ALA A 101 0.68 10.23 0.55
C ALA A 101 0.88 9.63 -0.86
N LEU A 102 -0.02 9.94 -1.81
CA LEU A 102 0.10 9.51 -3.22
C LEU A 102 1.30 10.14 -3.94
N VAL A 103 1.56 11.43 -3.70
CA VAL A 103 2.75 12.12 -4.28
C VAL A 103 4.03 11.50 -3.74
N LEU A 104 4.09 11.25 -2.42
CA LEU A 104 5.25 10.61 -1.78
C LEU A 104 5.52 9.20 -2.33
N ASP A 105 4.48 8.43 -2.67
CA ASP A 105 4.63 7.14 -3.36
C ASP A 105 5.39 7.28 -4.69
N GLY A 106 5.00 8.26 -5.49
CA GLY A 106 5.69 8.56 -6.75
C GLY A 106 7.16 8.97 -6.56
N VAL A 107 7.47 9.68 -5.48
CA VAL A 107 8.82 10.13 -5.12
C VAL A 107 9.66 8.97 -4.59
N ASP A 108 9.10 8.15 -3.67
CA ASP A 108 9.78 7.01 -3.06
C ASP A 108 10.30 6.03 -4.14
N GLY A 109 9.45 5.66 -5.07
CA GLY A 109 9.84 4.80 -6.17
C GLY A 109 10.94 5.40 -7.07
N ARG A 110 11.01 6.73 -7.23
CA ARG A 110 12.09 7.40 -7.98
C ARG A 110 13.39 7.41 -7.18
N VAL A 111 13.32 7.76 -5.90
CA VAL A 111 14.48 7.80 -4.99
C VAL A 111 15.10 6.41 -4.85
N ALA A 112 14.28 5.37 -4.59
CA ALA A 112 14.76 3.99 -4.47
C ALA A 112 15.51 3.50 -5.72
N ARG A 113 15.02 3.86 -6.92
CA ARG A 113 15.71 3.55 -8.18
C ARG A 113 17.00 4.34 -8.36
N ALA A 114 17.00 5.64 -8.04
CA ALA A 114 18.18 6.50 -8.17
C ALA A 114 19.29 6.09 -7.19
N THR A 115 18.94 5.68 -5.97
CA THR A 115 19.91 5.27 -4.94
C THR A 115 20.26 3.79 -5.00
N ARG A 116 19.67 3.00 -5.92
CA ARG A 116 19.85 1.54 -6.03
C ARG A 116 19.55 0.79 -4.74
N THR A 117 18.63 1.29 -3.92
CA THR A 117 18.22 0.70 -2.62
C THR A 117 16.92 -0.10 -2.72
N VAL A 118 16.49 -0.44 -3.94
CA VAL A 118 15.29 -1.25 -4.17
C VAL A 118 15.48 -2.64 -3.56
N SER A 119 14.64 -2.99 -2.57
CA SER A 119 14.59 -4.31 -1.98
C SER A 119 13.24 -4.99 -2.26
N ALA A 120 13.26 -6.32 -2.43
CA ALA A 120 12.02 -7.09 -2.62
C ALA A 120 11.06 -6.94 -1.43
N LEU A 121 11.61 -6.77 -0.24
CA LEU A 121 10.87 -6.60 0.99
C LEU A 121 10.23 -5.21 1.07
N GLY A 122 10.99 -4.15 0.77
CA GLY A 122 10.49 -2.79 0.69
C GLY A 122 9.37 -2.66 -0.33
N SER A 123 9.54 -3.26 -1.52
CA SER A 123 8.50 -3.25 -2.56
C SER A 123 7.22 -3.98 -2.17
N ARG A 124 7.30 -5.07 -1.39
CA ARG A 124 6.10 -5.75 -0.86
C ARG A 124 5.39 -4.90 0.18
N PHE A 125 6.15 -4.31 1.08
CA PHE A 125 5.62 -3.45 2.13
C PHE A 125 4.92 -2.22 1.53
N ASP A 126 5.54 -1.60 0.55
CA ASP A 126 5.00 -0.49 -0.22
C ASP A 126 3.63 -0.82 -0.84
N MET A 127 3.52 -1.97 -1.49
CA MET A 127 2.24 -2.45 -2.04
C MET A 127 1.15 -2.65 -0.97
N GLU A 128 1.51 -3.02 0.26
CA GLU A 128 0.51 -3.17 1.34
C GLU A 128 0.06 -1.82 1.88
N VAL A 129 0.96 -0.84 1.98
CA VAL A 129 0.62 0.53 2.38
C VAL A 129 -0.30 1.19 1.35
N ASP A 130 -0.02 1.01 0.06
CA ASP A 130 -0.88 1.48 -1.03
C ASP A 130 -2.26 0.83 -0.99
N ALA A 131 -2.31 -0.49 -0.80
CA ALA A 131 -3.58 -1.20 -0.70
C ALA A 131 -4.41 -0.70 0.50
N ALA A 132 -3.77 -0.41 1.64
CA ALA A 132 -4.43 0.13 2.81
C ALA A 132 -4.98 1.55 2.55
N LEU A 133 -4.20 2.40 1.86
CA LEU A 133 -4.67 3.74 1.45
C LEU A 133 -5.88 3.64 0.53
N VAL A 134 -5.82 2.80 -0.51
CA VAL A 134 -6.93 2.60 -1.46
C VAL A 134 -8.15 2.06 -0.75
N LEU A 135 -8.00 1.13 0.20
CA LEU A 135 -9.11 0.61 0.99
C LEU A 135 -9.73 1.70 1.87
N ALA A 136 -8.93 2.48 2.58
CA ALA A 136 -9.42 3.58 3.43
C ALA A 136 -10.18 4.61 2.60
N LEU A 137 -9.63 5.02 1.44
CA LEU A 137 -10.30 5.94 0.52
C LEU A 137 -11.58 5.34 -0.08
N SER A 138 -11.62 4.03 -0.34
CA SER A 138 -12.84 3.35 -0.79
C SER A 138 -13.94 3.42 0.27
N VAL A 139 -13.60 3.24 1.55
CA VAL A 139 -14.57 3.43 2.65
C VAL A 139 -15.10 4.86 2.68
N ALA A 140 -14.21 5.86 2.57
CA ALA A 140 -14.60 7.27 2.54
C ALA A 140 -15.46 7.64 1.33
N ALA A 141 -15.31 6.95 0.19
CA ALA A 141 -16.05 7.20 -1.03
C ALA A 141 -17.46 6.54 -1.05
N VAL A 142 -17.76 5.61 -0.15
CA VAL A 142 -19.06 4.91 -0.10
C VAL A 142 -20.27 5.85 -0.14
N PRO A 143 -20.32 6.97 0.62
CA PRO A 143 -21.48 7.87 0.59
C PRO A 143 -21.73 8.55 -0.78
N ARG A 144 -20.73 8.54 -1.67
CA ARG A 144 -20.79 9.22 -2.97
C ARG A 144 -21.15 8.31 -4.13
N VAL A 145 -20.62 7.09 -4.13
CA VAL A 145 -20.75 6.16 -5.28
C VAL A 145 -21.36 4.81 -4.87
N GLY A 146 -21.68 4.63 -3.59
CA GLY A 146 -22.28 3.39 -3.09
C GLY A 146 -21.25 2.32 -2.65
N PRO A 147 -21.73 1.26 -1.98
CA PRO A 147 -20.87 0.28 -1.30
C PRO A 147 -20.05 -0.60 -2.25
N TRP A 148 -20.39 -0.65 -3.54
CA TRP A 148 -19.65 -1.44 -4.52
C TRP A 148 -18.18 -1.00 -4.65
N VAL A 149 -17.88 0.28 -4.34
CA VAL A 149 -16.50 0.81 -4.39
C VAL A 149 -15.56 0.11 -3.39
N LEU A 150 -16.10 -0.51 -2.35
CA LEU A 150 -15.31 -1.32 -1.41
C LEU A 150 -14.61 -2.49 -2.10
N LEU A 151 -15.15 -3.00 -3.22
CA LEU A 151 -14.50 -4.05 -4.01
C LEU A 151 -13.18 -3.56 -4.62
N VAL A 152 -13.09 -2.26 -4.95
CA VAL A 152 -11.84 -1.64 -5.44
C VAL A 152 -10.78 -1.69 -4.35
N GLY A 153 -11.12 -1.21 -3.14
CA GLY A 153 -10.20 -1.24 -1.99
C GLY A 153 -9.84 -2.65 -1.53
N ALA A 154 -10.81 -3.57 -1.57
CA ALA A 154 -10.61 -4.95 -1.13
C ALA A 154 -9.85 -5.82 -2.16
N ALA A 155 -9.73 -5.40 -3.42
CA ALA A 155 -9.20 -6.23 -4.51
C ALA A 155 -7.85 -6.88 -4.20
N ARG A 156 -6.93 -6.14 -3.57
CA ARG A 156 -5.62 -6.65 -3.14
C ARG A 156 -5.75 -7.76 -2.10
N TYR A 157 -6.59 -7.56 -1.10
CA TYR A 157 -6.80 -8.52 -0.01
C TYR A 157 -7.56 -9.76 -0.49
N LEU A 158 -8.51 -9.58 -1.41
CA LEU A 158 -9.21 -10.70 -2.07
C LEU A 158 -8.22 -11.56 -2.87
N LEU A 159 -7.29 -10.95 -3.59
CA LEU A 159 -6.23 -11.69 -4.27
C LEU A 159 -5.33 -12.43 -3.26
N LEU A 160 -4.96 -11.78 -2.16
CA LEU A 160 -4.16 -12.41 -1.09
C LEU A 160 -4.89 -13.62 -0.50
N LEU A 161 -6.17 -13.50 -0.20
CA LEU A 161 -7.01 -14.61 0.28
C LEU A 161 -7.10 -15.73 -0.77
N ALA A 162 -7.23 -15.37 -2.06
CA ALA A 162 -7.23 -16.36 -3.14
C ALA A 162 -5.92 -17.16 -3.23
N THR A 163 -4.77 -16.58 -2.81
CA THR A 163 -3.50 -17.31 -2.77
C THR A 163 -3.49 -18.45 -1.73
N LEU A 164 -4.31 -18.34 -0.68
CA LEU A 164 -4.45 -19.40 0.33
C LEU A 164 -5.13 -20.64 -0.25
N GLN A 165 -6.04 -20.46 -1.20
CA GLN A 165 -6.75 -21.55 -1.88
C GLN A 165 -5.99 -22.04 -3.11
N VAL A 166 -5.33 -21.12 -3.82
CA VAL A 166 -4.61 -21.39 -5.06
C VAL A 166 -3.18 -20.82 -4.94
N PRO A 167 -2.22 -21.60 -4.38
CA PRO A 167 -0.85 -21.11 -4.12
C PRO A 167 -0.13 -20.55 -5.34
N ARG A 168 -0.50 -20.99 -6.54
CA ARG A 168 0.06 -20.48 -7.83
C ARG A 168 -0.19 -18.97 -8.01
N LEU A 169 -1.24 -18.41 -7.44
CA LEU A 169 -1.54 -16.98 -7.51
C LEU A 169 -0.54 -16.12 -6.71
N GLY A 170 0.20 -16.72 -5.77
CA GLY A 170 1.27 -16.07 -5.01
C GLY A 170 2.62 -16.02 -5.74
N ALA A 171 2.73 -16.60 -6.94
CA ALA A 171 3.99 -16.60 -7.68
C ALA A 171 4.38 -15.17 -8.11
N PRO A 172 5.68 -14.83 -8.08
CA PRO A 172 6.15 -13.52 -8.52
C PRO A 172 5.84 -13.32 -10.01
N THR A 173 5.17 -12.21 -10.32
CA THR A 173 4.89 -11.80 -11.69
C THR A 173 5.84 -10.71 -12.13
N PRO A 174 6.31 -10.71 -13.41
CA PRO A 174 7.16 -9.64 -13.90
C PRO A 174 6.44 -8.28 -13.75
N PRO A 175 7.15 -7.24 -13.30
CA PRO A 175 6.57 -5.92 -13.11
C PRO A 175 6.16 -5.34 -14.48
N LYS A 176 4.89 -4.94 -14.61
CA LYS A 176 4.38 -4.25 -15.79
C LYS A 176 3.99 -2.82 -15.41
N LEU A 177 4.54 -1.83 -16.11
CA LEU A 177 4.32 -0.41 -15.85
C LEU A 177 2.83 -0.05 -15.84
N TRP A 178 2.05 -0.57 -16.79
CA TRP A 178 0.63 -0.27 -16.89
C TRP A 178 -0.17 -0.72 -15.64
N ARG A 179 0.23 -1.80 -14.96
CA ARG A 179 -0.40 -2.23 -13.69
C ARG A 179 -0.18 -1.21 -12.57
N LYS A 180 1.02 -0.63 -12.51
CA LYS A 180 1.32 0.46 -11.56
C LYS A 180 0.50 1.70 -11.86
N VAL A 181 0.34 2.05 -13.15
CA VAL A 181 -0.50 3.16 -13.57
C VAL A 181 -1.95 2.94 -13.15
N VAL A 182 -2.50 1.75 -13.41
CA VAL A 182 -3.88 1.41 -13.00
C VAL A 182 -4.05 1.53 -11.47
N ALA A 183 -3.09 1.05 -10.68
CA ALA A 183 -3.15 1.18 -9.23
C ALA A 183 -3.08 2.65 -8.77
N ALA A 184 -2.19 3.45 -9.34
CA ALA A 184 -2.09 4.88 -9.03
C ALA A 184 -3.38 5.65 -9.40
N VAL A 185 -4.00 5.33 -10.54
CA VAL A 185 -5.28 5.90 -10.97
C VAL A 185 -6.37 5.63 -9.95
N GLN A 186 -6.41 4.45 -9.33
CA GLN A 186 -7.40 4.18 -8.26
C GLN A 186 -7.27 5.17 -7.10
N GLY A 187 -6.05 5.39 -6.60
CA GLY A 187 -5.81 6.35 -5.52
C GLY A 187 -6.23 7.77 -5.88
N VAL A 188 -5.90 8.22 -7.10
CA VAL A 188 -6.26 9.56 -7.58
C VAL A 188 -7.78 9.71 -7.73
N VAL A 189 -8.45 8.75 -8.35
CA VAL A 189 -9.92 8.77 -8.55
C VAL A 189 -10.64 8.76 -7.20
N LEU A 190 -10.25 7.89 -6.28
CA LEU A 190 -10.87 7.82 -4.96
C LEU A 190 -10.65 9.12 -4.16
N THR A 191 -9.45 9.72 -4.25
CA THR A 191 -9.17 11.00 -3.59
C THR A 191 -10.03 12.11 -4.18
N ALA A 192 -10.19 12.17 -5.52
CA ALA A 192 -11.05 13.14 -6.18
C ALA A 192 -12.53 12.96 -5.82
N LEU A 193 -13.00 11.73 -5.69
CA LEU A 193 -14.32 11.42 -5.17
C LEU A 193 -14.50 11.92 -3.74
N CYS A 194 -13.54 11.67 -2.86
CA CYS A 194 -13.57 12.18 -1.48
C CYS A 194 -13.57 13.70 -1.44
N ALA A 195 -12.85 14.36 -2.35
CA ALA A 195 -12.83 15.82 -2.45
C ALA A 195 -14.17 16.45 -2.87
N GLY A 196 -15.05 15.67 -3.51
CA GLY A 196 -16.34 16.17 -4.00
C GLY A 196 -16.23 17.17 -5.16
N VAL A 197 -15.13 17.17 -5.86
CA VAL A 197 -14.89 18.05 -7.02
C VAL A 197 -15.57 17.55 -8.30
N LEU A 198 -16.11 16.33 -8.26
CA LEU A 198 -16.80 15.73 -9.39
C LEU A 198 -18.32 15.71 -9.13
N ASP A 199 -19.11 16.10 -10.12
CA ASP A 199 -20.55 15.92 -10.08
C ASP A 199 -20.88 14.43 -9.93
N PRO A 200 -21.93 14.05 -9.15
CA PRO A 200 -22.22 12.66 -8.83
C PRO A 200 -22.25 11.72 -10.05
N PRO A 201 -22.94 11.99 -11.16
CA PRO A 201 -22.98 11.08 -12.31
C PRO A 201 -21.61 10.95 -13.01
N ILE A 202 -20.83 12.04 -13.05
CA ILE A 202 -19.50 12.03 -13.66
C ILE A 202 -18.53 11.26 -12.78
N GLY A 203 -18.57 11.52 -11.45
CA GLY A 203 -17.74 10.84 -10.47
C GLY A 203 -17.99 9.33 -10.45
N GLU A 204 -19.26 8.92 -10.50
CA GLU A 204 -19.63 7.50 -10.56
C GLU A 204 -19.13 6.85 -11.86
N GLY A 205 -19.32 7.50 -13.00
CA GLY A 205 -18.82 7.03 -14.30
C GLY A 205 -17.30 6.81 -14.30
N ILE A 206 -16.53 7.79 -13.78
CA ILE A 206 -15.08 7.68 -13.66
C ILE A 206 -14.69 6.54 -12.71
N ALA A 207 -15.38 6.38 -11.59
CA ALA A 207 -15.13 5.32 -10.64
C ALA A 207 -15.38 3.93 -11.26
N VAL A 208 -16.45 3.77 -12.04
CA VAL A 208 -16.77 2.53 -12.76
C VAL A 208 -15.68 2.21 -13.79
N VAL A 209 -15.25 3.18 -14.59
CA VAL A 209 -14.18 2.98 -15.58
C VAL A 209 -12.88 2.58 -14.89
N ALA A 210 -12.52 3.23 -13.80
CA ALA A 210 -11.35 2.91 -13.00
C ALA A 210 -11.46 1.48 -12.42
N ALA A 211 -12.60 1.09 -11.87
CA ALA A 211 -12.84 -0.26 -11.35
C ALA A 211 -12.75 -1.33 -12.45
N LEU A 212 -13.27 -1.08 -13.64
CA LEU A 212 -13.14 -1.98 -14.79
C LEU A 212 -11.68 -2.14 -15.22
N ALA A 213 -10.89 -1.04 -15.23
CA ALA A 213 -9.46 -1.09 -15.52
C ALA A 213 -8.71 -1.93 -14.46
N LEU A 214 -9.09 -1.80 -13.19
CA LEU A 214 -8.53 -2.61 -12.10
C LEU A 214 -8.89 -4.10 -12.29
N ALA A 215 -10.16 -4.42 -12.52
CA ALA A 215 -10.62 -5.78 -12.77
C ALA A 215 -9.90 -6.43 -13.97
N TRP A 216 -9.73 -5.68 -15.05
CA TRP A 216 -8.93 -6.11 -16.20
C TRP A 216 -7.47 -6.38 -15.80
N SER A 217 -6.86 -5.48 -15.02
CA SER A 217 -5.49 -5.63 -14.54
C SER A 217 -5.29 -6.90 -13.74
N PHE A 218 -6.17 -7.14 -12.76
CA PHE A 218 -6.15 -8.36 -11.95
C PHE A 218 -6.47 -9.62 -12.80
N GLY A 219 -7.47 -9.54 -13.67
CA GLY A 219 -7.84 -10.64 -14.55
C GLY A 219 -6.68 -11.10 -15.44
N THR A 220 -5.93 -10.17 -16.01
CA THR A 220 -4.73 -10.49 -16.79
C THR A 220 -3.62 -11.10 -15.95
N GLN A 221 -3.48 -10.66 -14.68
CA GLN A 221 -2.52 -11.23 -13.75
C GLN A 221 -2.89 -12.68 -13.40
N VAL A 222 -4.12 -12.91 -13.00
CA VAL A 222 -4.63 -14.24 -12.66
C VAL A 222 -4.49 -15.19 -13.86
N ARG A 223 -4.90 -14.77 -15.07
CA ARG A 223 -4.73 -15.57 -16.30
C ARG A 223 -3.27 -15.93 -16.55
N SER A 224 -2.34 -14.98 -16.37
CA SER A 224 -0.90 -15.24 -16.58
C SER A 224 -0.35 -16.26 -15.58
N LEU A 225 -0.83 -16.24 -14.32
CA LEU A 225 -0.39 -17.16 -13.27
C LEU A 225 -0.98 -18.55 -13.41
N LEU A 226 -2.24 -18.65 -13.87
CA LEU A 226 -2.89 -19.94 -14.11
C LEU A 226 -2.47 -20.58 -15.44
N GLY A 227 -2.12 -19.78 -16.44
CA GLY A 227 -1.71 -20.21 -17.77
C GLY A 227 -0.25 -20.68 -17.90
N VAL A 228 0.60 -20.33 -16.94
CA VAL A 228 1.99 -20.81 -16.91
C VAL A 228 1.99 -22.29 -16.50
N ARG A 229 2.07 -23.20 -17.48
CA ARG A 229 2.40 -24.61 -17.23
C ARG A 229 3.69 -24.64 -16.43
N ALA A 230 3.70 -25.36 -15.32
CA ALA A 230 4.92 -25.59 -14.54
C ALA A 230 6.01 -26.13 -15.46
N HIS A 231 6.98 -25.30 -15.84
CA HIS A 231 8.21 -25.81 -16.43
C HIS A 231 8.87 -26.67 -15.36
N PRO A 232 9.21 -27.94 -15.66
CA PRO A 232 10.00 -28.74 -14.72
C PRO A 232 11.27 -27.94 -14.41
N ARG A 233 11.62 -27.84 -13.12
CA ARG A 233 12.92 -27.30 -12.71
C ARG A 233 13.98 -28.07 -13.49
N PRO A 234 14.95 -27.40 -14.18
CA PRO A 234 16.08 -28.11 -14.75
C PRO A 234 16.71 -28.93 -13.62
N ALA A 235 16.87 -30.22 -13.89
CA ALA A 235 17.55 -31.12 -12.98
C ALA A 235 18.92 -30.51 -12.65
N VAL A 236 19.22 -30.32 -11.37
CA VAL A 236 20.55 -29.93 -10.90
C VAL A 236 21.50 -30.99 -11.44
N PRO A 237 22.50 -30.67 -12.26
CA PRO A 237 23.47 -31.66 -12.71
C PRO A 237 24.13 -32.26 -11.48
N GLU A 238 24.07 -33.57 -11.34
CA GLU A 238 24.76 -34.32 -10.32
C GLU A 238 26.27 -34.03 -10.44
N PRO A 239 26.97 -33.65 -9.35
CA PRO A 239 28.39 -33.35 -9.44
C PRO A 239 29.14 -34.59 -9.97
N ALA A 240 29.92 -34.39 -11.04
CA ALA A 240 30.65 -35.40 -11.77
C ALA A 240 31.79 -36.12 -10.98
N ASP A 241 31.95 -35.78 -9.70
CA ASP A 241 33.10 -36.25 -8.88
C ASP A 241 32.84 -37.54 -8.07
N ALA A 242 31.72 -38.25 -8.33
CA ALA A 242 31.49 -39.54 -7.60
C ALA A 242 31.99 -40.79 -8.32
N ARG A 243 32.83 -40.65 -9.35
CA ARG A 243 33.36 -41.80 -10.10
C ARG A 243 34.90 -41.85 -10.21
N LEU A 244 35.59 -41.51 -9.16
CA LEU A 244 37.03 -41.84 -8.99
C LEU A 244 37.28 -42.23 -7.55
N GLY A 245 37.13 -43.54 -7.27
CA GLY A 245 37.48 -44.20 -6.03
C GLY A 245 37.22 -45.66 -6.15
#